data_b7bb7a9a7266d22c64d25e2d6df5f263
#
_entry.id   b7bb7a9a7266d22c64d25e2d6df5f263
#
_cell.length_a   1.000
_cell.length_b   1.000
_cell.length_c   1.000
_cell.angle_alpha   90.00
_cell.angle_beta   90.00
_cell.angle_gamma   90.00
#
_symmetry.space_group_name_H-M   'P 1'
#
loop_
_entity.id
_entity.type
_entity.pdbx_description
1 polymer ?
#
loop_
_entity_poly.entity_id
_entity_poly.type
_entity_poly.pdbx_seq_one_letter_code
_entity_poly.pdbx_strand_id
1 'polypeptide(L)'
;MKNPFQKINLLILFAVLLFSACKKDSQEISDFEYIGFPNENELSWDYPTKPGSDKWKTFQSHNEMLEACQIPSTILTNLSTEELFLICLKYPLLMDISAFNFVTDGYASYETNFNGIREFYQRSNASSVIYSYYQQVKLEKNNATLYSTISFVFRVSVIEYMISVSPVISKYSTTQRKEVATELLSKLNIKKSQKGDFPETYLNSTYRALIRIIRCDEAGTLSTDDTKLANYFAGGFSAPESIIAQVDEIIRQYLK
;
A
#
# COMPACT_ATOMS: atom_id res chain seq x y z
N MET A 1 17.26 14.58 48.26
CA MET A 1 17.58 13.41 47.41
C MET A 1 16.26 12.78 47.00
N LYS A 2 15.87 12.89 45.73
CA LYS A 2 14.60 12.32 45.21
C LYS A 2 14.88 10.89 44.78
N ASN A 3 14.08 9.96 45.29
CA ASN A 3 14.23 8.52 45.18
C ASN A 3 14.05 8.07 43.71
N PRO A 4 15.03 7.43 43.03
CA PRO A 4 14.95 7.04 41.63
C PRO A 4 13.92 5.92 41.37
N PHE A 5 13.48 5.21 42.40
CA PHE A 5 12.49 4.11 42.28
C PHE A 5 11.05 4.58 41.98
N GLN A 6 10.70 5.85 42.23
CA GLN A 6 9.36 6.37 41.93
C GLN A 6 9.11 6.57 40.43
N LYS A 7 10.14 6.77 39.62
CA LYS A 7 9.99 6.93 38.14
C LYS A 7 9.81 5.60 37.41
N ILE A 8 10.38 4.51 37.93
CA ILE A 8 10.30 3.18 37.33
C ILE A 8 8.88 2.61 37.49
N ASN A 9 8.25 2.81 38.64
CA ASN A 9 6.89 2.33 38.89
C ASN A 9 5.82 3.02 38.02
N LEU A 10 6.03 4.28 37.64
CA LEU A 10 5.07 5.00 36.79
C LEU A 10 5.14 4.54 35.33
N LEU A 11 6.32 4.20 34.82
CA LEU A 11 6.51 3.67 33.47
C LEU A 11 5.95 2.24 33.32
N ILE A 12 6.13 1.40 34.33
CA ILE A 12 5.58 0.05 34.36
C ILE A 12 4.05 0.09 34.47
N LEU A 13 3.49 1.02 35.24
CA LEU A 13 2.04 1.20 35.37
C LEU A 13 1.42 1.67 34.05
N PHE A 14 2.11 2.52 33.29
CA PHE A 14 1.64 2.98 31.98
C PHE A 14 1.68 1.87 30.94
N ALA A 15 2.73 1.03 30.96
CA ALA A 15 2.84 -0.14 30.08
C ALA A 15 1.72 -1.19 30.38
N VAL A 16 1.41 -1.43 31.66
CA VAL A 16 0.35 -2.37 32.06
C VAL A 16 -1.03 -1.86 31.66
N LEU A 17 -1.27 -0.53 31.70
CA LEU A 17 -2.54 0.05 31.26
C LEU A 17 -2.73 -0.03 29.74
N LEU A 18 -1.65 0.02 28.95
CA LEU A 18 -1.72 -0.18 27.50
C LEU A 18 -2.05 -1.63 27.13
N PHE A 19 -1.59 -2.63 27.92
CA PHE A 19 -1.93 -4.03 27.70
C PHE A 19 -3.32 -4.42 28.25
N SER A 20 -3.87 -3.66 29.20
CA SER A 20 -5.22 -3.91 29.74
C SER A 20 -6.34 -3.36 28.84
N ALA A 21 -6.04 -2.39 27.95
CA ALA A 21 -7.01 -1.87 26.98
C ALA A 21 -7.25 -2.82 25.79
N CYS A 22 -6.47 -3.91 25.67
CA CYS A 22 -6.57 -4.89 24.57
C CYS A 22 -7.43 -6.12 24.93
N LYS A 23 -8.26 -6.04 25.98
CA LYS A 23 -9.22 -7.09 26.32
C LYS A 23 -10.64 -6.55 26.24
N LYS A 24 -11.12 -6.33 25.02
CA LYS A 24 -12.54 -6.48 24.67
C LYS A 24 -12.68 -6.49 23.14
N ASP A 25 -13.47 -7.45 22.72
CA ASP A 25 -13.98 -7.67 21.38
C ASP A 25 -13.03 -8.36 20.40
N SER A 26 -12.99 -9.70 20.55
CA SER A 26 -12.91 -10.60 19.40
C SER A 26 -14.25 -10.54 18.61
N GLN A 27 -14.68 -9.35 18.22
CA GLN A 27 -15.60 -9.20 17.12
C GLN A 27 -14.80 -9.52 15.87
N GLU A 28 -15.25 -10.53 15.14
CA GLU A 28 -14.73 -10.89 13.84
C GLU A 28 -14.53 -9.61 13.03
N ILE A 29 -13.30 -9.44 12.51
CA ILE A 29 -12.95 -8.34 11.58
C ILE A 29 -13.62 -8.63 10.22
N SER A 30 -14.85 -9.15 10.23
CA SER A 30 -15.62 -9.50 9.04
C SER A 30 -16.46 -8.36 8.48
N ASP A 31 -16.62 -7.25 9.23
CA ASP A 31 -17.52 -6.16 8.83
C ASP A 31 -16.78 -4.89 8.43
N PHE A 32 -15.63 -5.02 7.78
CA PHE A 32 -15.08 -3.89 7.03
C PHE A 32 -15.80 -3.79 5.68
N GLU A 33 -16.96 -3.20 5.68
CA GLU A 33 -17.55 -2.63 4.48
C GLU A 33 -16.64 -1.48 4.01
N TYR A 34 -15.61 -1.84 3.22
CA TYR A 34 -14.79 -0.87 2.53
C TYR A 34 -15.66 -0.22 1.44
N ILE A 35 -16.34 0.84 1.79
CA ILE A 35 -16.98 1.71 0.81
C ILE A 35 -15.87 2.33 -0.03
N GLY A 36 -15.41 1.61 -1.01
CA GLY A 36 -14.33 2.09 -1.85
C GLY A 36 -13.63 1.03 -2.68
N PHE A 37 -13.71 -0.23 -2.27
CA PHE A 37 -13.11 -1.33 -3.04
C PHE A 37 -14.21 -2.26 -3.58
N PRO A 38 -14.29 -2.46 -4.91
CA PRO A 38 -15.28 -3.35 -5.50
C PRO A 38 -14.91 -4.84 -5.29
N ASN A 39 -15.94 -5.70 -5.15
CA ASN A 39 -15.88 -7.15 -5.33
C ASN A 39 -14.89 -7.96 -4.47
N GLU A 40 -14.71 -7.63 -3.18
CA GLU A 40 -13.82 -8.41 -2.31
C GLU A 40 -14.48 -9.65 -1.66
N ASN A 41 -15.78 -9.85 -1.80
CA ASN A 41 -16.51 -10.84 -1.01
C ASN A 41 -16.63 -12.23 -1.64
N GLU A 42 -16.22 -12.41 -2.90
CA GLU A 42 -16.39 -13.66 -3.66
C GLU A 42 -15.05 -14.18 -4.20
N LEU A 43 -14.09 -14.42 -3.31
CA LEU A 43 -12.82 -15.04 -3.70
C LEU A 43 -12.96 -16.56 -3.65
N SER A 44 -12.47 -17.27 -4.68
CA SER A 44 -12.42 -18.73 -4.72
C SER A 44 -11.40 -19.32 -3.74
N TRP A 45 -10.48 -18.50 -3.24
CA TRP A 45 -9.48 -18.86 -2.23
C TRP A 45 -9.22 -17.71 -1.26
N ASP A 46 -8.98 -18.07 0.01
CA ASP A 46 -8.57 -17.13 1.06
C ASP A 46 -7.47 -17.76 1.93
N TYR A 47 -6.74 -16.94 2.67
CA TYR A 47 -5.66 -17.39 3.54
C TYR A 47 -6.19 -18.28 4.66
N PRO A 48 -5.70 -19.54 4.79
CA PRO A 48 -6.17 -20.46 5.82
C PRO A 48 -5.74 -20.06 7.25
N THR A 49 -4.74 -19.17 7.33
CA THR A 49 -4.23 -18.68 8.62
C THR A 49 -4.05 -17.16 8.51
N LYS A 50 -4.66 -16.42 9.43
CA LYS A 50 -4.68 -14.96 9.45
C LYS A 50 -4.20 -14.42 10.78
N PRO A 51 -3.64 -13.20 10.83
CA PRO A 51 -3.34 -12.50 12.08
C PRO A 51 -4.53 -12.55 13.06
N GLY A 52 -4.23 -12.85 14.33
CA GLY A 52 -5.24 -12.97 15.36
C GLY A 52 -5.86 -14.36 15.54
N SER A 53 -5.77 -15.27 14.56
CA SER A 53 -6.24 -16.66 14.70
C SER A 53 -5.36 -17.47 15.68
N ASP A 54 -5.90 -18.55 16.25
CA ASP A 54 -5.13 -19.37 17.19
C ASP A 54 -3.93 -20.04 16.51
N LYS A 55 -4.05 -20.45 15.26
CA LYS A 55 -2.93 -20.98 14.48
C LYS A 55 -1.85 -19.92 14.30
N TRP A 56 -2.22 -18.65 14.05
CA TRP A 56 -1.25 -17.56 13.91
C TRP A 56 -0.40 -17.35 15.16
N LYS A 57 -1.01 -17.48 16.34
CA LYS A 57 -0.34 -17.34 17.64
C LYS A 57 0.68 -18.45 17.93
N THR A 58 0.64 -19.57 17.20
CA THR A 58 1.58 -20.69 17.38
C THR A 58 2.88 -20.52 16.63
N PHE A 59 2.98 -19.59 15.66
CA PHE A 59 4.20 -19.35 14.93
C PHE A 59 5.31 -18.81 15.84
N GLN A 60 6.50 -19.39 15.70
CA GLN A 60 7.67 -19.05 16.52
C GLN A 60 8.60 -18.07 15.83
N SER A 61 8.42 -17.86 14.52
CA SER A 61 9.26 -16.97 13.72
C SER A 61 8.46 -16.28 12.62
N HIS A 62 8.99 -15.15 12.16
CA HIS A 62 8.44 -14.44 11.01
C HIS A 62 8.48 -15.29 9.72
N ASN A 63 9.52 -16.13 9.58
CA ASN A 63 9.62 -17.04 8.42
C ASN A 63 8.47 -18.05 8.37
N GLU A 64 8.03 -18.59 9.49
CA GLU A 64 6.85 -19.47 9.54
C GLU A 64 5.58 -18.73 9.10
N MET A 65 5.44 -17.45 9.44
CA MET A 65 4.33 -16.61 8.97
C MET A 65 4.40 -16.39 7.46
N LEU A 66 5.60 -16.08 6.92
CA LEU A 66 5.82 -15.92 5.48
C LEU A 66 5.47 -17.20 4.71
N GLU A 67 5.91 -18.37 5.20
CA GLU A 67 5.60 -19.66 4.57
C GLU A 67 4.09 -19.97 4.60
N ALA A 68 3.43 -19.70 5.74
CA ALA A 68 2.00 -19.94 5.89
C ALA A 68 1.12 -19.02 5.01
N CYS A 69 1.68 -17.91 4.54
CA CYS A 69 0.99 -16.95 3.67
C CYS A 69 1.23 -17.20 2.17
N GLN A 70 2.02 -18.23 1.78
CA GLN A 70 2.19 -18.54 0.36
C GLN A 70 0.90 -19.16 -0.21
N ILE A 71 0.57 -18.79 -1.45
CA ILE A 71 -0.53 -19.41 -2.17
C ILE A 71 -0.05 -20.77 -2.71
N PRO A 72 -0.76 -21.89 -2.43
CA PRO A 72 -0.40 -23.19 -3.01
C PRO A 72 -0.34 -23.11 -4.55
N SER A 73 0.67 -23.74 -5.15
CA SER A 73 0.88 -23.67 -6.61
C SER A 73 -0.33 -24.13 -7.42
N THR A 74 -1.05 -25.16 -6.94
CA THR A 74 -2.27 -25.65 -7.57
C THR A 74 -3.43 -24.65 -7.54
N ILE A 75 -3.45 -23.76 -6.56
CA ILE A 75 -4.41 -22.65 -6.47
C ILE A 75 -3.94 -21.50 -7.35
N LEU A 76 -2.68 -21.09 -7.20
CA LEU A 76 -2.09 -19.94 -7.85
C LEU A 76 -2.27 -19.95 -9.39
N THR A 77 -2.12 -21.13 -10.02
CA THR A 77 -2.27 -21.30 -11.47
C THR A 77 -3.73 -21.21 -11.94
N ASN A 78 -4.70 -21.46 -11.06
CA ASN A 78 -6.12 -21.49 -11.39
C ASN A 78 -6.85 -20.17 -11.09
N LEU A 79 -6.24 -19.26 -10.32
CA LEU A 79 -6.82 -17.95 -10.02
C LEU A 79 -6.90 -17.09 -11.29
N SER A 80 -8.01 -16.38 -11.47
CA SER A 80 -8.07 -15.27 -12.41
C SER A 80 -7.09 -14.16 -11.99
N THR A 81 -6.74 -13.28 -12.92
CA THR A 81 -5.85 -12.15 -12.59
C THR A 81 -6.51 -11.20 -11.60
N GLU A 82 -7.81 -11.03 -11.70
CA GLU A 82 -8.64 -10.20 -10.83
C GLU A 82 -8.65 -10.75 -9.39
N GLU A 83 -8.92 -12.07 -9.23
CA GLU A 83 -8.88 -12.72 -7.91
C GLU A 83 -7.48 -12.67 -7.31
N LEU A 84 -6.44 -12.96 -8.10
CA LEU A 84 -5.06 -12.92 -7.64
C LEU A 84 -4.68 -11.52 -7.16
N PHE A 85 -5.11 -10.47 -7.87
CA PHE A 85 -4.91 -9.08 -7.45
C PHE A 85 -5.55 -8.80 -6.08
N LEU A 86 -6.80 -9.19 -5.89
CA LEU A 86 -7.51 -9.01 -4.63
C LEU A 86 -6.86 -9.80 -3.47
N ILE A 87 -6.42 -11.02 -3.76
CA ILE A 87 -5.67 -11.84 -2.79
C ILE A 87 -4.35 -11.16 -2.40
N CYS A 88 -3.64 -10.54 -3.35
CA CYS A 88 -2.44 -9.75 -3.06
C CYS A 88 -2.74 -8.58 -2.11
N LEU A 89 -3.88 -7.89 -2.27
CA LEU A 89 -4.29 -6.81 -1.38
C LEU A 89 -4.76 -7.29 0.01
N LYS A 90 -5.13 -8.57 0.14
CA LYS A 90 -5.52 -9.22 1.40
C LYS A 90 -4.36 -9.97 2.08
N TYR A 91 -3.14 -9.86 1.54
CA TYR A 91 -1.97 -10.54 2.10
C TYR A 91 -1.83 -10.28 3.60
N PRO A 92 -1.80 -11.33 4.46
CA PRO A 92 -1.84 -11.17 5.92
C PRO A 92 -0.71 -10.34 6.50
N LEU A 93 0.46 -10.32 5.83
CA LEU A 93 1.65 -9.55 6.23
C LEU A 93 1.82 -8.27 5.40
N LEU A 94 0.77 -7.78 4.74
CA LEU A 94 0.85 -6.57 3.90
C LEU A 94 1.34 -5.35 4.68
N MET A 95 0.95 -5.23 5.96
CA MET A 95 1.36 -4.13 6.82
C MET A 95 2.85 -4.13 7.15
N ASP A 96 3.56 -5.24 6.95
CA ASP A 96 5.02 -5.32 7.17
C ASP A 96 5.80 -4.36 6.27
N ILE A 97 5.22 -3.96 5.13
CA ILE A 97 5.77 -2.90 4.27
C ILE A 97 6.08 -1.64 5.08
N SER A 98 5.25 -1.31 6.07
CA SER A 98 5.42 -0.12 6.91
C SER A 98 6.48 -0.25 8.01
N ALA A 99 7.01 -1.45 8.24
CA ALA A 99 8.02 -1.70 9.26
C ALA A 99 9.45 -1.32 8.83
N PHE A 100 9.65 -1.00 7.55
CA PHE A 100 10.95 -0.64 7.00
C PHE A 100 11.21 0.87 7.10
N ASN A 101 12.48 1.26 7.26
CA ASN A 101 12.89 2.66 7.27
C ASN A 101 12.62 3.36 5.92
N PHE A 102 12.74 2.62 4.82
CA PHE A 102 12.38 3.07 3.49
C PHE A 102 11.21 2.22 2.99
N VAL A 103 10.14 2.86 2.60
CA VAL A 103 8.95 2.18 2.10
C VAL A 103 9.25 1.32 0.85
N THR A 104 10.24 1.69 0.06
CA THR A 104 10.72 0.91 -1.09
C THR A 104 11.29 -0.43 -0.69
N ASP A 105 11.99 -0.52 0.47
CA ASP A 105 12.54 -1.77 0.99
C ASP A 105 11.40 -2.69 1.47
N GLY A 106 10.36 -2.10 2.07
CA GLY A 106 9.16 -2.83 2.44
C GLY A 106 8.45 -3.45 1.23
N TYR A 107 8.30 -2.70 0.15
CA TYR A 107 7.75 -3.24 -1.10
C TYR A 107 8.66 -4.30 -1.74
N ALA A 108 9.98 -4.09 -1.74
CA ALA A 108 10.92 -5.09 -2.22
C ALA A 108 10.85 -6.39 -1.40
N SER A 109 10.68 -6.28 -0.08
CA SER A 109 10.46 -7.43 0.80
C SER A 109 9.15 -8.15 0.47
N TYR A 110 8.05 -7.42 0.26
CA TYR A 110 6.77 -7.98 -0.18
C TYR A 110 6.90 -8.74 -1.50
N GLU A 111 7.52 -8.14 -2.51
CA GLU A 111 7.74 -8.75 -3.82
C GLU A 111 8.64 -9.99 -3.75
N THR A 112 9.65 -9.98 -2.88
CA THR A 112 10.58 -11.10 -2.72
C THR A 112 9.94 -12.26 -1.98
N ASN A 113 9.17 -11.98 -0.94
CA ASN A 113 8.71 -12.98 0.01
C ASN A 113 7.30 -13.52 -0.26
N PHE A 114 6.53 -12.94 -1.20
CA PHE A 114 5.18 -13.39 -1.51
C PHE A 114 5.05 -13.86 -2.97
N ASN A 115 4.68 -15.13 -3.16
CA ASN A 115 4.55 -15.70 -4.49
C ASN A 115 3.37 -15.12 -5.29
N GLY A 116 2.30 -14.71 -4.63
CA GLY A 116 1.12 -14.13 -5.29
C GLY A 116 1.43 -12.87 -6.07
N ILE A 117 2.18 -11.92 -5.49
CA ILE A 117 2.52 -10.68 -6.18
C ILE A 117 3.48 -10.91 -7.35
N ARG A 118 4.43 -11.86 -7.22
CA ARG A 118 5.33 -12.23 -8.33
C ARG A 118 4.55 -12.80 -9.50
N GLU A 119 3.61 -13.71 -9.24
CA GLU A 119 2.74 -14.28 -10.26
C GLU A 119 1.85 -13.21 -10.89
N PHE A 120 1.24 -12.33 -10.07
CA PHE A 120 0.41 -11.24 -10.59
C PHE A 120 1.18 -10.37 -11.59
N TYR A 121 2.41 -10.00 -11.29
CA TYR A 121 3.22 -9.18 -12.19
C TYR A 121 3.59 -9.88 -13.50
N GLN A 122 3.54 -11.20 -13.57
CA GLN A 122 3.77 -11.97 -14.80
C GLN A 122 2.54 -12.05 -15.71
N ARG A 123 1.33 -11.86 -15.16
CA ARG A 123 0.08 -11.93 -15.94
C ARG A 123 0.05 -10.83 -17.01
N SER A 124 -0.30 -11.21 -18.24
CA SER A 124 -0.31 -10.28 -19.39
C SER A 124 -1.30 -9.13 -19.21
N ASN A 125 -2.44 -9.38 -18.53
CA ASN A 125 -3.48 -8.40 -18.25
C ASN A 125 -3.37 -7.72 -16.88
N ALA A 126 -2.26 -7.90 -16.13
CA ALA A 126 -2.08 -7.30 -14.81
C ALA A 126 -2.27 -5.78 -14.80
N SER A 127 -1.75 -5.10 -15.83
CA SER A 127 -1.87 -3.64 -15.96
C SER A 127 -3.31 -3.17 -16.14
N SER A 128 -4.09 -3.84 -16.98
CA SER A 128 -5.50 -3.50 -17.19
C SER A 128 -6.36 -3.81 -15.97
N VAL A 129 -6.10 -4.92 -15.29
CA VAL A 129 -6.83 -5.32 -14.08
C VAL A 129 -6.62 -4.30 -12.97
N ILE A 130 -5.36 -3.99 -12.64
CA ILE A 130 -5.07 -3.05 -11.55
C ILE A 130 -5.57 -1.64 -11.86
N TYR A 131 -5.47 -1.18 -13.12
CA TYR A 131 -5.95 0.13 -13.52
C TYR A 131 -7.48 0.22 -13.45
N SER A 132 -8.20 -0.76 -14.00
CA SER A 132 -9.66 -0.82 -13.92
C SER A 132 -10.16 -0.84 -12.47
N TYR A 133 -9.45 -1.55 -11.60
CA TYR A 133 -9.77 -1.57 -10.18
C TYR A 133 -9.51 -0.22 -9.51
N TYR A 134 -8.36 0.40 -9.80
CA TYR A 134 -8.00 1.71 -9.24
C TYR A 134 -8.99 2.82 -9.62
N GLN A 135 -9.51 2.79 -10.86
CA GLN A 135 -10.56 3.72 -11.29
C GLN A 135 -11.83 3.63 -10.44
N GLN A 136 -12.17 2.42 -9.97
CA GLN A 136 -13.37 2.19 -9.14
C GLN A 136 -13.17 2.53 -7.67
N VAL A 137 -11.92 2.68 -7.20
CA VAL A 137 -11.62 3.07 -5.82
C VAL A 137 -12.15 4.48 -5.55
N LYS A 138 -13.08 4.60 -4.59
CA LYS A 138 -13.65 5.87 -4.16
C LYS A 138 -12.91 6.40 -2.93
N LEU A 139 -12.38 7.61 -3.01
CA LEU A 139 -11.72 8.32 -1.90
C LEU A 139 -12.73 9.21 -1.18
N GLU A 140 -13.87 8.66 -0.78
CA GLU A 140 -14.94 9.41 -0.11
C GLU A 140 -14.80 9.27 1.40
N LYS A 141 -15.09 10.38 2.11
CA LYS A 141 -15.14 10.36 3.57
C LYS A 141 -16.41 9.68 4.04
N ASN A 142 -16.25 8.54 4.69
CA ASN A 142 -17.33 7.86 5.40
C ASN A 142 -17.11 7.94 6.91
N ASN A 143 -18.16 7.63 7.69
CA ASN A 143 -18.12 7.52 9.15
C ASN A 143 -17.23 6.36 9.64
N ALA A 144 -16.16 6.06 8.91
CA ALA A 144 -15.21 5.02 9.21
C ALA A 144 -14.41 5.32 10.49
N THR A 145 -14.04 4.29 11.24
CA THR A 145 -13.12 4.44 12.37
C THR A 145 -11.73 4.87 11.88
N LEU A 146 -10.93 5.48 12.74
CA LEU A 146 -9.53 5.85 12.41
C LEU A 146 -8.75 4.64 11.86
N TYR A 147 -8.93 3.46 12.45
CA TYR A 147 -8.25 2.24 12.02
C TYR A 147 -8.65 1.80 10.61
N SER A 148 -9.95 1.82 10.29
CA SER A 148 -10.43 1.49 8.94
C SER A 148 -9.93 2.49 7.90
N THR A 149 -9.87 3.78 8.26
CA THR A 149 -9.31 4.82 7.40
C THR A 149 -7.83 4.57 7.11
N ILE A 150 -7.01 4.26 8.12
CA ILE A 150 -5.57 3.98 7.94
C ILE A 150 -5.38 2.74 7.05
N SER A 151 -6.10 1.66 7.31
CA SER A 151 -6.02 0.45 6.50
C SER A 151 -6.42 0.70 5.05
N PHE A 152 -7.50 1.44 4.80
CA PHE A 152 -7.94 1.82 3.48
C PHE A 152 -6.88 2.64 2.74
N VAL A 153 -6.38 3.71 3.37
CA VAL A 153 -5.39 4.62 2.77
C VAL A 153 -4.08 3.89 2.48
N PHE A 154 -3.67 2.97 3.35
CA PHE A 154 -2.50 2.12 3.14
C PHE A 154 -2.68 1.23 1.91
N ARG A 155 -3.83 0.55 1.76
CA ARG A 155 -4.11 -0.31 0.59
C ARG A 155 -4.14 0.49 -0.70
N VAL A 156 -4.70 1.71 -0.70
CA VAL A 156 -4.62 2.61 -1.85
C VAL A 156 -3.16 2.88 -2.22
N SER A 157 -2.29 3.13 -1.24
CA SER A 157 -0.86 3.34 -1.48
C SER A 157 -0.17 2.11 -2.07
N VAL A 158 -0.57 0.90 -1.65
CA VAL A 158 -0.08 -0.36 -2.24
C VAL A 158 -0.51 -0.48 -3.70
N ILE A 159 -1.77 -0.16 -4.03
CA ILE A 159 -2.25 -0.17 -5.42
C ILE A 159 -1.45 0.83 -6.28
N GLU A 160 -1.23 2.05 -5.79
CA GLU A 160 -0.45 3.08 -6.48
C GLU A 160 1.00 2.64 -6.71
N TYR A 161 1.59 1.95 -5.73
CA TYR A 161 2.90 1.32 -5.92
C TYR A 161 2.85 0.27 -7.03
N MET A 162 1.90 -0.67 -6.96
CA MET A 162 1.75 -1.76 -7.94
C MET A 162 1.50 -1.24 -9.36
N ILE A 163 0.71 -0.19 -9.54
CA ILE A 163 0.49 0.47 -10.83
C ILE A 163 1.81 0.96 -11.44
N SER A 164 2.73 1.39 -10.59
CA SER A 164 3.93 2.13 -10.98
C SER A 164 5.21 1.29 -11.00
N VAL A 165 5.15 -0.02 -10.81
CA VAL A 165 6.33 -0.90 -10.94
C VAL A 165 6.61 -1.25 -12.39
N SER A 166 7.90 -1.45 -12.71
CA SER A 166 8.35 -1.72 -14.08
C SER A 166 7.60 -2.85 -14.79
N PRO A 167 7.33 -4.01 -14.16
CA PRO A 167 6.57 -5.09 -14.80
C PRO A 167 5.15 -4.71 -15.20
N VAL A 168 4.54 -3.74 -14.55
CA VAL A 168 3.19 -3.25 -14.84
C VAL A 168 3.24 -2.09 -15.83
N ILE A 169 4.08 -1.08 -15.59
CA ILE A 169 4.21 0.10 -16.48
C ILE A 169 4.58 -0.31 -17.91
N SER A 170 5.46 -1.29 -18.08
CA SER A 170 5.89 -1.77 -19.41
C SER A 170 4.76 -2.38 -20.25
N LYS A 171 3.64 -2.74 -19.63
CA LYS A 171 2.46 -3.26 -20.32
C LYS A 171 1.48 -2.16 -20.79
N TYR A 172 1.64 -0.93 -20.28
CA TYR A 172 0.83 0.20 -20.76
C TYR A 172 1.40 0.77 -22.07
N SER A 173 0.54 1.07 -23.02
CA SER A 173 0.91 1.97 -24.14
C SER A 173 1.14 3.40 -23.61
N THR A 174 1.77 4.26 -24.41
CA THR A 174 1.95 5.68 -24.07
C THR A 174 0.62 6.38 -23.77
N THR A 175 -0.43 6.10 -24.55
CA THR A 175 -1.77 6.62 -24.30
C THR A 175 -2.31 6.16 -22.94
N GLN A 176 -2.22 4.86 -22.64
CA GLN A 176 -2.66 4.33 -21.36
C GLN A 176 -1.86 4.89 -20.18
N ARG A 177 -0.55 5.14 -20.33
CA ARG A 177 0.24 5.80 -19.28
C ARG A 177 -0.26 7.21 -18.97
N LYS A 178 -0.66 7.99 -20.00
CA LYS A 178 -1.29 9.30 -19.80
C LYS A 178 -2.65 9.20 -19.10
N GLU A 179 -3.47 8.21 -19.46
CA GLU A 179 -4.74 7.95 -18.78
C GLU A 179 -4.54 7.60 -17.30
N VAL A 180 -3.60 6.70 -17.00
CA VAL A 180 -3.24 6.32 -15.63
C VAL A 180 -2.70 7.53 -14.84
N ALA A 181 -1.84 8.34 -15.44
CA ALA A 181 -1.31 9.54 -14.80
C ALA A 181 -2.43 10.57 -14.53
N THR A 182 -3.39 10.71 -15.43
CA THR A 182 -4.56 11.59 -15.24
C THR A 182 -5.41 11.12 -14.06
N GLU A 183 -5.66 9.83 -13.95
CA GLU A 183 -6.42 9.25 -12.83
C GLU A 183 -5.66 9.41 -11.50
N LEU A 184 -4.35 9.15 -11.49
CA LEU A 184 -3.51 9.38 -10.31
C LEU A 184 -3.55 10.85 -9.87
N LEU A 185 -3.46 11.80 -10.81
CA LEU A 185 -3.55 13.23 -10.50
C LEU A 185 -4.94 13.61 -9.95
N SER A 186 -6.00 13.05 -10.51
CA SER A 186 -7.36 13.25 -9.99
C SER A 186 -7.46 12.82 -8.52
N LYS A 187 -7.00 11.61 -8.20
CA LYS A 187 -7.01 11.10 -6.82
C LYS A 187 -6.05 11.87 -5.90
N LEU A 188 -4.90 12.32 -6.40
CA LEU A 188 -4.00 13.21 -5.64
C LEU A 188 -4.71 14.50 -5.21
N ASN A 189 -5.48 15.12 -6.12
CA ASN A 189 -6.22 16.34 -5.82
C ASN A 189 -7.32 16.10 -4.77
N ILE A 190 -8.01 14.96 -4.83
CA ILE A 190 -8.97 14.55 -3.80
C ILE A 190 -8.26 14.38 -2.44
N LYS A 191 -7.15 13.66 -2.39
CA LYS A 191 -6.35 13.48 -1.17
C LYS A 191 -5.89 14.83 -0.60
N LYS A 192 -5.40 15.74 -1.44
CA LYS A 192 -5.00 17.10 -1.04
C LYS A 192 -6.15 17.90 -0.43
N SER A 193 -7.37 17.74 -0.93
CA SER A 193 -8.57 18.42 -0.40
C SER A 193 -9.03 17.86 0.95
N GLN A 194 -8.63 16.65 1.30
CA GLN A 194 -9.00 15.90 2.49
C GLN A 194 -7.81 15.71 3.46
N LYS A 195 -7.04 16.76 3.71
CA LYS A 195 -5.77 16.72 4.48
C LYS A 195 -5.88 16.06 5.86
N GLY A 196 -7.04 16.06 6.49
CA GLY A 196 -7.25 15.41 7.80
C GLY A 196 -7.32 13.89 7.73
N ASP A 197 -7.72 13.33 6.58
CA ASP A 197 -7.92 11.90 6.38
C ASP A 197 -6.73 11.26 5.64
N PHE A 198 -5.97 12.05 4.87
CA PHE A 198 -4.78 11.61 4.13
C PHE A 198 -3.52 12.31 4.63
N PRO A 199 -2.77 11.71 5.57
CA PRO A 199 -1.45 12.20 5.96
C PRO A 199 -0.50 12.35 4.75
N GLU A 200 0.44 13.28 4.82
CA GLU A 200 1.38 13.58 3.73
C GLU A 200 2.13 12.35 3.20
N THR A 201 2.43 11.38 4.06
CA THR A 201 3.07 10.12 3.67
C THR A 201 2.29 9.36 2.60
N TYR A 202 0.96 9.46 2.60
CA TYR A 202 0.10 8.83 1.60
C TYR A 202 -0.10 9.65 0.32
N LEU A 203 0.19 10.95 0.34
CA LEU A 203 0.34 11.74 -0.87
C LEU A 203 1.61 11.33 -1.63
N ASN A 204 2.68 10.99 -0.90
CA ASN A 204 3.94 10.56 -1.48
C ASN A 204 3.82 9.28 -2.34
N SER A 205 2.89 8.37 -2.02
CA SER A 205 2.66 7.17 -2.85
C SER A 205 2.16 7.56 -4.25
N THR A 206 1.21 8.50 -4.33
CA THR A 206 0.66 8.98 -5.59
C THR A 206 1.69 9.77 -6.39
N TYR A 207 2.44 10.66 -5.75
CA TYR A 207 3.53 11.39 -6.40
C TYR A 207 4.59 10.44 -6.96
N ARG A 208 4.97 9.42 -6.20
CA ARG A 208 5.93 8.40 -6.66
C ARG A 208 5.41 7.64 -7.87
N ALA A 209 4.14 7.25 -7.87
CA ALA A 209 3.52 6.56 -8.99
C ALA A 209 3.53 7.44 -10.24
N LEU A 210 3.14 8.71 -10.12
CA LEU A 210 3.18 9.68 -11.21
C LEU A 210 4.58 9.84 -11.80
N ILE A 211 5.58 10.10 -10.99
CA ILE A 211 6.97 10.26 -11.46
C ILE A 211 7.50 9.01 -12.14
N ARG A 212 7.19 7.81 -11.65
CA ARG A 212 7.61 6.56 -12.29
C ARG A 212 6.98 6.38 -13.67
N ILE A 213 5.70 6.73 -13.83
CA ILE A 213 4.99 6.66 -15.11
C ILE A 213 5.57 7.66 -16.10
N ILE A 214 5.75 8.92 -15.70
CA ILE A 214 6.32 9.98 -16.54
C ILE A 214 7.73 9.59 -17.02
N ARG A 215 8.56 9.10 -16.13
CA ARG A 215 9.93 8.64 -16.47
C ARG A 215 9.95 7.50 -17.47
N CYS A 216 8.96 6.62 -17.44
CA CYS A 216 8.91 5.52 -18.40
C CYS A 216 8.72 6.03 -19.84
N ASP A 217 7.99 7.14 -20.04
CA ASP A 217 7.77 7.77 -21.34
C ASP A 217 8.93 8.68 -21.77
N GLU A 218 9.57 9.33 -20.80
CA GLU A 218 10.64 10.31 -21.03
C GLU A 218 12.03 9.69 -20.82
N ALA A 219 12.18 8.38 -20.99
CA ALA A 219 13.44 7.68 -20.79
C ALA A 219 14.57 8.30 -21.61
N GLY A 220 15.44 9.10 -20.95
CA GLY A 220 16.57 9.84 -21.54
C GLY A 220 16.51 11.36 -21.43
N THR A 221 15.41 11.95 -20.97
CA THR A 221 15.26 13.42 -20.85
C THR A 221 15.21 13.91 -19.40
N LEU A 222 14.97 13.01 -18.40
CA LEU A 222 14.95 13.39 -17.01
C LEU A 222 16.37 13.64 -16.46
N SER A 223 16.58 14.84 -15.93
CA SER A 223 17.88 15.29 -15.40
C SER A 223 18.29 14.50 -14.13
N THR A 224 19.58 14.62 -13.74
CA THR A 224 20.09 14.04 -12.47
C THR A 224 19.34 14.57 -11.24
N ASP A 225 18.71 15.74 -11.33
CA ASP A 225 17.89 16.31 -10.26
C ASP A 225 16.60 15.51 -10.05
N ASP A 226 16.03 14.91 -11.11
CA ASP A 226 14.85 14.07 -11.02
C ASP A 226 15.12 12.74 -10.28
N THR A 227 16.36 12.27 -10.31
CA THR A 227 16.77 11.11 -9.49
C THR A 227 16.71 11.45 -8.01
N LYS A 228 17.05 12.67 -7.62
CA LYS A 228 16.90 13.15 -6.23
C LYS A 228 15.43 13.25 -5.83
N LEU A 229 14.57 13.72 -6.74
CA LEU A 229 13.12 13.76 -6.51
C LEU A 229 12.55 12.36 -6.26
N ALA A 230 12.90 11.38 -7.09
CA ALA A 230 12.43 10.01 -6.90
C ALA A 230 12.95 9.38 -5.60
N ASN A 231 14.21 9.62 -5.25
CA ASN A 231 14.79 9.16 -3.99
C ASN A 231 14.13 9.84 -2.78
N TYR A 232 13.75 11.12 -2.93
CA TYR A 232 13.04 11.84 -1.88
C TYR A 232 11.70 11.18 -1.55
N PHE A 233 10.91 10.87 -2.57
CA PHE A 233 9.63 10.16 -2.40
C PHE A 233 9.79 8.68 -2.03
N ALA A 234 10.96 8.08 -2.23
CA ALA A 234 11.24 6.71 -1.79
C ALA A 234 11.42 6.61 -0.26
N GLY A 235 11.89 7.67 0.39
CA GLY A 235 12.27 7.64 1.81
C GLY A 235 11.12 7.72 2.82
N GLY A 236 9.87 7.90 2.40
CA GLY A 236 8.71 7.94 3.32
C GLY A 236 8.60 9.21 4.17
N PHE A 237 9.45 10.22 3.96
CA PHE A 237 9.40 11.52 4.64
C PHE A 237 8.58 12.52 3.82
N SER A 238 8.03 13.53 4.51
CA SER A 238 7.36 14.66 3.86
C SER A 238 8.34 15.40 2.94
N ALA A 239 7.94 15.62 1.69
CA ALA A 239 8.73 16.42 0.76
C ALA A 239 8.63 17.91 1.11
N PRO A 240 9.73 18.70 1.00
CA PRO A 240 9.64 20.15 1.06
C PRO A 240 8.65 20.69 0.01
N GLU A 241 7.96 21.78 0.33
CA GLU A 241 6.99 22.41 -0.60
C GLU A 241 7.63 22.76 -1.96
N SER A 242 8.90 23.14 -1.98
CA SER A 242 9.64 23.42 -3.22
C SER A 242 9.75 22.19 -4.13
N ILE A 243 9.94 21.01 -3.55
CA ILE A 243 9.98 19.73 -4.28
C ILE A 243 8.59 19.37 -4.81
N ILE A 244 7.56 19.53 -3.98
CA ILE A 244 6.17 19.28 -4.38
C ILE A 244 5.79 20.20 -5.55
N ALA A 245 6.11 21.49 -5.48
CA ALA A 245 5.82 22.44 -6.54
C ALA A 245 6.53 22.09 -7.87
N GLN A 246 7.79 21.62 -7.79
CA GLN A 246 8.53 21.17 -8.97
C GLN A 246 7.89 19.93 -9.59
N VAL A 247 7.48 18.96 -8.79
CA VAL A 247 6.80 17.74 -9.26
C VAL A 247 5.44 18.08 -9.86
N ASP A 248 4.66 18.96 -9.24
CA ASP A 248 3.38 19.41 -9.77
C ASP A 248 3.53 20.09 -11.15
N GLU A 249 4.65 20.80 -11.40
CA GLU A 249 4.94 21.37 -12.72
C GLU A 249 5.29 20.29 -13.74
N ILE A 250 6.14 19.32 -13.40
CA ILE A 250 6.48 18.18 -14.27
C ILE A 250 5.20 17.42 -14.68
N ILE A 251 4.33 17.14 -13.72
CA ILE A 251 3.05 16.44 -13.98
C ILE A 251 2.18 17.24 -14.94
N ARG A 252 2.05 18.57 -14.73
CA ARG A 252 1.29 19.45 -15.63
C ARG A 252 1.83 19.50 -17.04
N GLN A 253 3.15 19.50 -17.21
CA GLN A 253 3.80 19.49 -18.53
C GLN A 253 3.56 18.17 -19.25
N TYR A 254 3.68 17.05 -18.56
CA TYR A 254 3.46 15.72 -19.13
C TYR A 254 2.02 15.49 -19.59
N LEU A 255 1.03 16.05 -18.91
CA LEU A 255 -0.39 15.85 -19.21
C LEU A 255 -0.96 16.85 -20.24
N LYS A 256 -0.19 17.83 -20.68
CA LYS A 256 -0.52 18.69 -21.84
C LYS A 256 -0.35 17.94 -23.16
#